data_0887103f6a9f60472a15ef906db01055
#
_entry.id   0887103f6a9f60472a15ef906db01055
#
_cell.length_a   1.000
_cell.length_b   1.000
_cell.length_c   1.000
_cell.angle_alpha   90.00
_cell.angle_beta   90.00
_cell.angle_gamma   90.00
#
_symmetry.space_group_name_H-M   'P 1'
#
loop_
_entity.id
_entity.type
_entity.pdbx_description
1 polymer ?
#
loop_
_entity_poly.entity_id
_entity_poly.type
_entity_poly.pdbx_seq_one_letter_code
_entity_poly.pdbx_strand_id
1 'polypeptide(L)'
;MYTQKHNKLLYAWAKICILLAFVLVSCKPTVPSTYIQPGEMEDLLYDYHVAMSVAAVKNATPEQQEAYKLAVFKRYGIDETEFENSLKYYLRHTERLKKIYENIDERLKKEAQAQGVSASDFNQYGDESLKGDTTNVWNRAKAVILTPQSPYNYHYFEVKTDTAFHKGDLLTL
;
A
#
# COMPACT_ATOMS: atom_id res chain seq x y z
N MET A 1 32.69 49.09 26.91
CA MET A 1 32.94 48.14 25.80
C MET A 1 32.38 46.73 26.08
N TYR A 2 31.91 46.43 27.27
CA TYR A 2 31.36 45.12 27.67
C TYR A 2 29.89 44.87 27.29
N THR A 3 29.05 45.88 27.25
CA THR A 3 27.60 45.79 27.01
C THR A 3 27.23 45.43 25.58
N GLN A 4 28.04 45.81 24.60
CA GLN A 4 27.75 45.59 23.19
C GLN A 4 27.95 44.13 22.74
N LYS A 5 28.84 43.40 23.41
CA LYS A 5 29.09 41.97 23.12
C LYS A 5 28.00 41.05 23.67
N HIS A 6 27.44 41.42 24.83
CA HIS A 6 26.33 40.71 25.48
C HIS A 6 25.03 40.79 24.67
N ASN A 7 24.75 41.97 24.12
CA ASN A 7 23.56 42.16 23.30
C ASN A 7 23.61 41.36 21.98
N LYS A 8 24.78 41.28 21.32
CA LYS A 8 24.96 40.48 20.10
C LYS A 8 24.76 38.99 20.39
N LEU A 9 25.23 38.50 21.55
CA LEU A 9 25.05 37.12 21.96
C LEU A 9 23.57 36.79 22.22
N LEU A 10 22.86 37.69 22.95
CA LEU A 10 21.42 37.58 23.20
C LEU A 10 20.60 37.55 21.90
N TYR A 11 20.91 38.40 20.93
CA TYR A 11 20.26 38.38 19.62
C TYR A 11 20.54 37.10 18.83
N ALA A 12 21.74 36.54 18.94
CA ALA A 12 22.08 35.26 18.31
C ALA A 12 21.27 34.10 18.93
N TRP A 13 21.18 34.06 20.25
CA TRP A 13 20.36 33.07 20.96
C TRP A 13 18.86 33.22 20.65
N ALA A 14 18.34 34.44 20.60
CA ALA A 14 16.95 34.70 20.23
C ALA A 14 16.64 34.22 18.80
N LYS A 15 17.55 34.45 17.85
CA LYS A 15 17.39 33.93 16.47
C LYS A 15 17.37 32.41 16.43
N ILE A 16 18.25 31.75 17.18
CA ILE A 16 18.32 30.29 17.26
C ILE A 16 17.03 29.74 17.88
N CYS A 17 16.50 30.34 18.95
CA CYS A 17 15.23 29.93 19.56
C CYS A 17 14.04 30.12 18.62
N ILE A 18 14.00 31.22 17.87
CA ILE A 18 12.96 31.46 16.85
C ILE A 18 13.04 30.43 15.73
N LEU A 19 14.26 30.14 15.25
CA LEU A 19 14.45 29.10 14.21
C LEU A 19 14.03 27.73 14.71
N LEU A 20 14.37 27.38 15.95
CA LEU A 20 13.96 26.12 16.58
C LEU A 20 12.45 26.03 16.76
N ALA A 21 11.79 27.14 17.15
CA ALA A 21 10.34 27.21 17.25
C ALA A 21 9.63 27.00 15.90
N PHE A 22 10.19 27.53 14.79
CA PHE A 22 9.67 27.31 13.45
C PHE A 22 9.74 25.84 13.02
N VAL A 23 10.80 25.12 13.38
CA VAL A 23 10.95 23.68 13.08
C VAL A 23 9.91 22.84 13.82
N LEU A 24 9.53 23.20 15.03
CA LEU A 24 8.54 22.48 15.83
C LEU A 24 7.09 22.67 15.34
N VAL A 25 6.79 23.74 14.61
CA VAL A 25 5.44 24.01 14.08
C VAL A 25 5.19 23.35 12.72
N SER A 26 6.25 22.86 12.05
CA SER A 26 6.15 22.31 10.67
C SER A 26 5.54 20.91 10.58
N CYS A 27 5.35 20.21 11.69
CA CYS A 27 4.76 18.86 11.69
C CYS A 27 3.27 18.89 12.01
N LYS A 28 2.43 19.39 11.08
CA LYS A 28 0.98 19.12 11.16
C LYS A 28 0.72 17.77 10.52
N PRO A 29 0.12 16.79 11.24
CA PRO A 29 -0.27 15.53 10.62
C PRO A 29 -1.25 15.85 9.47
N THR A 30 -0.96 15.36 8.28
CA THR A 30 -1.83 15.52 7.10
C THR A 30 -3.09 14.65 7.22
N VAL A 31 -3.11 13.72 8.16
CA VAL A 31 -4.23 12.84 8.53
C VAL A 31 -4.70 13.26 9.91
N PRO A 32 -6.02 13.41 10.17
CA PRO A 32 -6.53 13.66 11.50
C PRO A 32 -6.05 12.63 12.51
N SER A 33 -5.73 13.07 13.72
CA SER A 33 -5.18 12.20 14.80
C SER A 33 -6.14 11.11 15.28
N THR A 34 -7.40 11.16 14.87
CA THR A 34 -8.42 10.12 15.12
C THR A 34 -8.25 8.89 14.24
N TYR A 35 -7.39 8.95 13.23
CA TYR A 35 -7.11 7.85 12.32
C TYR A 35 -5.65 7.43 12.45
N ILE A 36 -5.38 6.16 12.15
CA ILE A 36 -4.02 5.62 12.08
C ILE A 36 -3.20 6.47 11.11
N GLN A 37 -2.01 6.91 11.54
CA GLN A 37 -1.16 7.79 10.73
C GLN A 37 -0.52 7.04 9.55
N PRO A 38 -0.14 7.73 8.46
CA PRO A 38 0.28 7.07 7.21
C PRO A 38 1.40 6.03 7.38
N GLY A 39 2.43 6.35 8.17
CA GLY A 39 3.53 5.41 8.39
C GLY A 39 3.10 4.17 9.17
N GLU A 40 2.30 4.35 10.21
CA GLU A 40 1.75 3.24 10.99
C GLU A 40 0.75 2.41 10.18
N MET A 41 -0.09 3.06 9.36
CA MET A 41 -1.01 2.38 8.45
C MET A 41 -0.27 1.56 7.38
N GLU A 42 0.88 2.04 6.90
CA GLU A 42 1.76 1.33 5.98
C GLU A 42 2.32 0.06 6.61
N ASP A 43 2.91 0.17 7.80
CA ASP A 43 3.46 -0.97 8.54
C ASP A 43 2.37 -1.99 8.91
N LEU A 44 1.23 -1.51 9.37
CA LEU A 44 0.07 -2.34 9.70
C LEU A 44 -0.45 -3.11 8.49
N LEU A 45 -0.66 -2.44 7.35
CA LEU A 45 -1.14 -3.09 6.12
C LEU A 45 -0.09 -4.07 5.57
N TYR A 46 1.19 -3.74 5.65
CA TYR A 46 2.26 -4.66 5.30
C TYR A 46 2.18 -5.96 6.11
N ASP A 47 2.18 -5.85 7.45
CA ASP A 47 2.10 -7.02 8.34
C ASP A 47 0.79 -7.80 8.16
N TYR A 48 -0.32 -7.09 7.93
CA TYR A 48 -1.62 -7.71 7.64
C TYR A 48 -1.56 -8.57 6.37
N HIS A 49 -1.04 -8.03 5.27
CA HIS A 49 -0.93 -8.78 4.02
C HIS A 49 0.01 -9.96 4.13
N VAL A 50 1.14 -9.80 4.81
CA VAL A 50 2.08 -10.91 5.07
C VAL A 50 1.41 -12.00 5.91
N ALA A 51 0.71 -11.64 6.99
CA ALA A 51 0.01 -12.59 7.85
C ALA A 51 -1.09 -13.36 7.10
N MET A 52 -1.88 -12.65 6.28
CA MET A 52 -2.94 -13.28 5.47
C MET A 52 -2.36 -14.17 4.36
N SER A 53 -1.23 -13.79 3.77
CA SER A 53 -0.52 -14.64 2.79
C SER A 53 -0.01 -15.92 3.44
N VAL A 54 0.55 -15.84 4.64
CA VAL A 54 0.96 -17.03 5.41
C VAL A 54 -0.23 -17.91 5.74
N ALA A 55 -1.35 -17.32 6.15
CA ALA A 55 -2.58 -18.07 6.42
C ALA A 55 -3.10 -18.79 5.17
N ALA A 56 -3.05 -18.14 4.01
CA ALA A 56 -3.46 -18.74 2.74
C ALA A 56 -2.56 -19.92 2.34
N VAL A 57 -1.23 -19.75 2.41
CA VAL A 57 -0.27 -20.84 2.12
C VAL A 57 -0.46 -22.05 3.03
N LYS A 58 -0.84 -21.82 4.29
CA LYS A 58 -1.12 -22.88 5.26
C LYS A 58 -2.52 -23.47 5.16
N ASN A 59 -3.35 -23.03 4.22
CA ASN A 59 -4.77 -23.41 4.11
C ASN A 59 -5.51 -23.21 5.44
N ALA A 60 -5.28 -22.07 6.10
CA ALA A 60 -5.85 -21.78 7.41
C ALA A 60 -7.38 -21.68 7.33
N THR A 61 -8.05 -22.22 8.36
CA THR A 61 -9.51 -22.09 8.49
C THR A 61 -9.91 -20.63 8.73
N PRO A 62 -11.18 -20.26 8.52
CA PRO A 62 -11.64 -18.90 8.81
C PRO A 62 -11.32 -18.41 10.22
N GLU A 63 -11.42 -19.28 11.21
CA GLU A 63 -11.10 -18.98 12.61
C GLU A 63 -9.59 -18.73 12.80
N GLN A 64 -8.76 -19.47 12.09
CA GLN A 64 -7.31 -19.27 12.09
C GLN A 64 -6.93 -17.97 11.37
N GLN A 65 -7.57 -17.65 10.25
CA GLN A 65 -7.37 -16.39 9.54
C GLN A 65 -7.73 -15.19 10.43
N GLU A 66 -8.84 -15.29 11.17
CA GLU A 66 -9.23 -14.28 12.15
C GLU A 66 -8.18 -14.13 13.26
N ALA A 67 -7.63 -15.24 13.75
CA ALA A 67 -6.56 -15.20 14.75
C ALA A 67 -5.29 -14.51 14.21
N TYR A 68 -4.92 -14.72 12.94
CA TYR A 68 -3.81 -14.00 12.31
C TYR A 68 -4.08 -12.49 12.23
N LYS A 69 -5.29 -12.09 11.83
CA LYS A 69 -5.70 -10.68 11.79
C LYS A 69 -5.61 -10.03 13.18
N LEU A 70 -6.21 -10.66 14.18
CA LEU A 70 -6.20 -10.16 15.56
C LEU A 70 -4.81 -10.09 16.16
N ALA A 71 -3.91 -11.01 15.79
CA ALA A 71 -2.52 -10.97 16.24
C ALA A 71 -1.79 -9.73 15.67
N VAL A 72 -2.05 -9.36 14.42
CA VAL A 72 -1.52 -8.13 13.82
C VAL A 72 -2.07 -6.92 14.56
N PHE A 73 -3.38 -6.79 14.73
CA PHE A 73 -3.99 -5.64 15.43
C PHE A 73 -3.46 -5.48 16.85
N LYS A 74 -3.31 -6.59 17.59
CA LYS A 74 -2.72 -6.60 18.93
C LYS A 74 -1.28 -6.09 18.93
N ARG A 75 -0.49 -6.38 17.90
CA ARG A 75 0.89 -5.88 17.77
C ARG A 75 0.95 -4.36 17.70
N TYR A 76 -0.02 -3.75 17.01
CA TYR A 76 -0.12 -2.30 16.86
C TYR A 76 -0.96 -1.63 17.95
N GLY A 77 -1.53 -2.39 18.88
CA GLY A 77 -2.35 -1.87 19.97
C GLY A 77 -3.67 -1.25 19.53
N ILE A 78 -4.18 -1.67 18.37
CA ILE A 78 -5.44 -1.18 17.78
C ILE A 78 -6.53 -2.25 17.86
N ASP A 79 -7.77 -1.80 17.77
CA ASP A 79 -8.93 -2.67 17.58
C ASP A 79 -9.44 -2.65 16.11
N GLU A 80 -10.36 -3.56 15.82
CA GLU A 80 -10.94 -3.67 14.49
C GLU A 80 -11.70 -2.41 14.07
N THR A 81 -12.38 -1.76 15.01
CA THR A 81 -13.15 -0.53 14.75
C THR A 81 -12.23 0.62 14.34
N GLU A 82 -11.11 0.76 15.03
CA GLU A 82 -10.10 1.77 14.72
C GLU A 82 -9.47 1.52 13.34
N PHE A 83 -9.13 0.27 13.04
CA PHE A 83 -8.64 -0.13 11.74
C PHE A 83 -9.65 0.18 10.64
N GLU A 84 -10.91 -0.27 10.78
CA GLU A 84 -11.94 -0.05 9.76
C GLU A 84 -12.22 1.44 9.52
N ASN A 85 -12.30 2.25 10.57
CA ASN A 85 -12.54 3.68 10.45
C ASN A 85 -11.37 4.37 9.73
N SER A 86 -10.14 3.97 10.05
CA SER A 86 -8.94 4.47 9.38
C SER A 86 -8.92 4.03 7.91
N LEU A 87 -9.21 2.77 7.63
CA LEU A 87 -9.27 2.26 6.26
C LEU A 87 -10.35 2.98 5.44
N LYS A 88 -11.54 3.22 6.01
CA LYS A 88 -12.61 4.02 5.36
C LYS A 88 -12.15 5.44 5.05
N TYR A 89 -11.36 6.05 5.94
CA TYR A 89 -10.75 7.35 5.68
C TYR A 89 -9.80 7.29 4.48
N TYR A 90 -8.88 6.32 4.42
CA TYR A 90 -7.94 6.17 3.33
C TYR A 90 -8.60 5.82 2.00
N LEU A 91 -9.66 5.01 2.01
CA LEU A 91 -10.46 4.71 0.82
C LEU A 91 -11.12 5.96 0.21
N ARG A 92 -11.42 6.98 1.01
CA ARG A 92 -11.89 8.29 0.53
C ARG A 92 -10.76 9.22 0.10
N HIS A 93 -9.51 8.89 0.43
CA HIS A 93 -8.31 9.65 0.11
C HIS A 93 -7.34 8.77 -0.68
N THR A 94 -7.79 8.34 -1.86
CA THR A 94 -7.17 7.30 -2.69
C THR A 94 -5.70 7.59 -3.02
N GLU A 95 -5.30 8.85 -3.19
CA GLU A 95 -3.91 9.23 -3.43
C GLU A 95 -2.99 8.86 -2.25
N ARG A 96 -3.49 8.98 -1.02
CA ARG A 96 -2.74 8.59 0.17
C ARG A 96 -2.64 7.08 0.29
N LEU A 97 -3.74 6.39 0.06
CA LEU A 97 -3.77 4.92 0.06
C LEU A 97 -2.85 4.36 -1.02
N LYS A 98 -2.88 4.94 -2.22
CA LYS A 98 -1.98 4.58 -3.32
C LYS A 98 -0.53 4.70 -2.89
N LYS A 99 -0.15 5.82 -2.26
CA LYS A 99 1.24 6.02 -1.79
C LYS A 99 1.65 4.98 -0.75
N ILE A 100 0.76 4.61 0.18
CA ILE A 100 1.00 3.54 1.14
C ILE A 100 1.28 2.22 0.41
N TYR A 101 0.44 1.84 -0.55
CA TYR A 101 0.63 0.60 -1.29
C TYR A 101 1.86 0.59 -2.19
N GLU A 102 2.23 1.73 -2.78
CA GLU A 102 3.50 1.86 -3.51
C GLU A 102 4.71 1.58 -2.61
N ASN A 103 4.71 2.13 -1.39
CA ASN A 103 5.77 1.89 -0.41
C ASN A 103 5.81 0.42 0.04
N ILE A 104 4.64 -0.19 0.28
CA ILE A 104 4.54 -1.62 0.63
C ILE A 104 5.10 -2.50 -0.50
N ASP A 105 4.75 -2.20 -1.75
CA ASP A 105 5.24 -2.93 -2.92
C ASP A 105 6.77 -2.83 -3.04
N GLU A 106 7.33 -1.62 -2.90
CA GLU A 106 8.78 -1.44 -2.88
C GLU A 106 9.47 -2.22 -1.75
N ARG A 107 8.87 -2.26 -0.57
CA ARG A 107 9.38 -3.00 0.58
C ARG A 107 9.37 -4.50 0.31
N LEU A 108 8.26 -5.04 -0.15
CA LEU A 108 8.13 -6.45 -0.50
C LEU A 108 9.14 -6.87 -1.58
N LYS A 109 9.31 -6.05 -2.62
CA LYS A 109 10.32 -6.29 -3.67
C LYS A 109 11.74 -6.34 -3.10
N LYS A 110 12.11 -5.40 -2.24
CA LYS A 110 13.44 -5.36 -1.61
C LYS A 110 13.67 -6.59 -0.72
N GLU A 111 12.68 -6.97 0.07
CA GLU A 111 12.80 -8.13 0.96
C GLU A 111 12.90 -9.45 0.18
N ALA A 112 12.12 -9.61 -0.87
CA ALA A 112 12.19 -10.79 -1.70
C ALA A 112 13.53 -10.87 -2.49
N GLN A 113 14.04 -9.75 -2.99
CA GLN A 113 15.37 -9.70 -3.60
C GLN A 113 16.48 -10.07 -2.59
N ALA A 114 16.36 -9.62 -1.35
CA ALA A 114 17.29 -10.01 -0.28
C ALA A 114 17.24 -11.52 0.02
N GLN A 115 16.14 -12.18 -0.27
CA GLN A 115 15.96 -13.63 -0.15
C GLN A 115 16.33 -14.40 -1.44
N GLY A 116 16.89 -13.72 -2.44
CA GLY A 116 17.39 -14.33 -3.68
C GLY A 116 16.34 -14.45 -4.80
N VAL A 117 15.16 -13.85 -4.63
CA VAL A 117 14.16 -13.76 -5.72
C VAL A 117 14.65 -12.73 -6.74
N SER A 118 14.69 -13.11 -8.01
CA SER A 118 15.16 -12.21 -9.07
C SER A 118 14.09 -11.18 -9.45
N ALA A 119 14.53 -10.01 -9.96
CA ALA A 119 13.60 -8.99 -10.45
C ALA A 119 12.70 -9.50 -11.59
N SER A 120 13.14 -10.51 -12.36
CA SER A 120 12.35 -11.17 -13.40
C SER A 120 11.16 -11.95 -12.85
N ASP A 121 11.30 -12.50 -11.63
CA ASP A 121 10.23 -13.29 -11.01
C ASP A 121 9.06 -12.40 -10.56
N PHE A 122 9.32 -11.12 -10.24
CA PHE A 122 8.27 -10.14 -9.94
C PHE A 122 7.50 -9.69 -11.17
N ASN A 123 8.17 -9.60 -12.32
CA ASN A 123 7.54 -9.18 -13.56
C ASN A 123 6.59 -10.26 -14.13
N GLN A 124 6.65 -11.49 -13.62
CA GLN A 124 5.76 -12.56 -14.03
C GLN A 124 4.31 -12.36 -13.56
N TYR A 125 4.10 -11.52 -12.51
CA TYR A 125 2.78 -11.22 -11.93
C TYR A 125 2.35 -9.76 -12.05
N GLY A 126 3.19 -8.87 -12.52
CA GLY A 126 2.92 -7.44 -12.65
C GLY A 126 3.61 -6.82 -13.82
N ASP A 127 2.83 -6.50 -14.82
CA ASP A 127 3.12 -5.70 -15.99
C ASP A 127 4.09 -6.27 -17.04
N GLU A 128 3.50 -6.67 -18.13
CA GLU A 128 3.83 -6.57 -19.57
C GLU A 128 5.30 -6.55 -20.02
N SER A 129 6.15 -7.43 -19.55
CA SER A 129 7.20 -7.91 -20.45
C SER A 129 7.43 -9.39 -20.23
N LEU A 130 6.44 -10.17 -20.58
CA LEU A 130 6.65 -11.59 -20.88
C LEU A 130 7.63 -11.64 -22.05
N LYS A 131 8.92 -11.74 -21.75
CA LYS A 131 9.94 -12.22 -22.70
C LYS A 131 9.64 -13.69 -22.95
N GLY A 132 8.65 -13.96 -23.76
CA GLY A 132 8.17 -15.27 -24.15
C GLY A 132 7.10 -15.08 -25.19
N ASP A 133 6.61 -16.20 -25.70
CA ASP A 133 5.58 -16.31 -26.75
C ASP A 133 4.16 -16.02 -26.19
N THR A 134 4.05 -15.22 -25.13
CA THR A 134 2.80 -14.82 -24.49
C THR A 134 2.54 -13.34 -24.72
N THR A 135 1.32 -12.99 -25.10
CA THR A 135 0.88 -11.61 -25.28
C THR A 135 -0.39 -11.34 -24.48
N ASN A 136 -0.52 -10.12 -23.96
CA ASN A 136 -1.74 -9.68 -23.30
C ASN A 136 -2.75 -9.24 -24.35
N VAL A 137 -3.79 -10.01 -24.52
CA VAL A 137 -4.88 -9.73 -25.48
C VAL A 137 -6.02 -8.91 -24.86
N TRP A 138 -5.94 -8.60 -23.56
CA TRP A 138 -6.94 -7.84 -22.85
C TRP A 138 -6.63 -6.34 -22.87
N ASN A 139 -7.29 -5.60 -23.73
CA ASN A 139 -7.12 -4.14 -23.89
C ASN A 139 -8.24 -3.32 -23.23
N ARG A 140 -9.00 -3.90 -22.31
CA ARG A 140 -10.13 -3.26 -21.63
C ARG A 140 -9.84 -3.05 -20.14
N ALA A 141 -10.84 -2.54 -19.42
CA ALA A 141 -10.76 -2.36 -17.98
C ALA A 141 -10.39 -3.67 -17.27
N LYS A 142 -9.38 -3.63 -16.39
CA LYS A 142 -8.87 -4.79 -15.64
C LYS A 142 -9.78 -5.21 -14.49
N ALA A 143 -10.82 -4.43 -14.17
CA ALA A 143 -11.78 -4.73 -13.12
C ALA A 143 -13.19 -4.23 -13.51
N VAL A 144 -14.19 -4.98 -13.10
CA VAL A 144 -15.61 -4.63 -13.23
C VAL A 144 -16.30 -4.86 -11.91
N ILE A 145 -17.06 -3.87 -11.45
CA ILE A 145 -17.85 -4.00 -10.24
C ILE A 145 -19.25 -4.46 -10.65
N LEU A 146 -19.65 -5.63 -10.16
CA LEU A 146 -21.02 -6.13 -10.31
C LEU A 146 -21.82 -5.78 -9.06
N THR A 147 -23.07 -5.41 -9.26
CA THR A 147 -24.03 -5.16 -8.18
C THR A 147 -25.15 -6.20 -8.23
N PRO A 148 -25.89 -6.45 -7.13
CA PRO A 148 -26.99 -7.40 -7.14
C PRO A 148 -28.16 -6.98 -8.06
N GLN A 149 -28.25 -5.70 -8.48
CA GLN A 149 -29.32 -5.15 -9.28
C GLN A 149 -29.04 -5.27 -10.78
N SER A 150 -30.04 -5.75 -11.54
CA SER A 150 -30.04 -5.68 -13.00
C SER A 150 -30.02 -4.20 -13.46
N PRO A 151 -29.33 -3.82 -14.55
CA PRO A 151 -28.53 -4.64 -15.47
C PRO A 151 -27.06 -4.81 -15.06
N TYR A 152 -26.67 -4.39 -13.87
CA TYR A 152 -25.28 -4.36 -13.41
C TYR A 152 -24.87 -5.64 -12.66
N ASN A 153 -25.69 -6.69 -12.71
CA ASN A 153 -25.44 -7.98 -12.06
C ASN A 153 -24.70 -8.99 -12.94
N TYR A 154 -24.38 -8.61 -14.19
CA TYR A 154 -23.56 -9.41 -15.10
C TYR A 154 -22.75 -8.52 -16.04
N HIS A 155 -21.67 -9.05 -16.56
CA HIS A 155 -20.83 -8.39 -17.55
C HIS A 155 -20.41 -9.39 -18.61
N TYR A 156 -20.60 -9.02 -19.87
CA TYR A 156 -20.14 -9.81 -21.03
C TYR A 156 -18.84 -9.23 -21.55
N PHE A 157 -17.92 -10.11 -21.85
CA PHE A 157 -16.73 -9.76 -22.60
C PHE A 157 -16.51 -10.78 -23.72
N GLU A 158 -15.89 -10.34 -24.78
CA GLU A 158 -15.50 -11.16 -25.91
C GLU A 158 -14.02 -10.93 -26.16
N VAL A 159 -13.26 -12.01 -26.21
CA VAL A 159 -11.86 -12.00 -26.67
C VAL A 159 -11.86 -12.42 -28.12
N LYS A 160 -11.51 -11.48 -29.00
CA LYS A 160 -11.40 -11.77 -30.44
C LYS A 160 -10.01 -12.29 -30.74
N THR A 161 -9.96 -13.43 -31.38
CA THR A 161 -8.73 -13.95 -31.95
C THR A 161 -8.29 -13.05 -33.11
N ASP A 162 -7.02 -12.74 -33.14
CA ASP A 162 -6.34 -12.09 -34.27
C ASP A 162 -5.29 -13.04 -34.88
N THR A 163 -4.41 -12.50 -35.68
CA THR A 163 -3.34 -13.27 -36.32
C THR A 163 -2.28 -13.80 -35.33
N ALA A 164 -2.34 -13.39 -34.06
CA ALA A 164 -1.42 -13.86 -33.02
C ALA A 164 -1.84 -15.20 -32.41
N PHE A 165 -3.09 -15.66 -32.62
CA PHE A 165 -3.56 -16.93 -32.09
C PHE A 165 -3.27 -18.09 -33.04
N HIS A 166 -2.65 -19.14 -32.52
CA HIS A 166 -2.31 -20.37 -33.25
C HIS A 166 -3.00 -21.59 -32.64
N LYS A 167 -3.12 -22.65 -33.42
CA LYS A 167 -3.68 -23.92 -32.93
C LYS A 167 -2.78 -24.51 -31.84
N GLY A 168 -3.29 -24.58 -30.62
CA GLY A 168 -2.58 -25.09 -29.44
C GLY A 168 -2.27 -24.04 -28.43
N ASP A 169 -2.56 -22.76 -28.70
CA ASP A 169 -2.43 -21.68 -27.72
C ASP A 169 -3.38 -21.87 -26.55
N LEU A 170 -2.92 -21.50 -25.36
CA LEU A 170 -3.68 -21.57 -24.13
C LEU A 170 -4.11 -20.16 -23.72
N LEU A 171 -5.39 -19.96 -23.52
CA LEU A 171 -5.91 -18.73 -22.91
C LEU A 171 -6.02 -18.93 -21.40
N THR A 172 -5.30 -18.11 -20.63
CA THR A 172 -5.41 -18.07 -19.18
C THR A 172 -6.18 -16.82 -18.76
N LEU A 173 -7.24 -16.98 -17.97
CA LEU A 173 -8.11 -15.91 -17.43
C LEU A 173 -7.90 -15.76 -15.94
#